data_e2d23bbc43773e828a8af4ddd28d640f
#
_entry.id   e2d23bbc43773e828a8af4ddd28d640f
#
_cell.length_a   1.000
_cell.length_b   1.000
_cell.length_c   1.000
_cell.angle_alpha   90.00
_cell.angle_beta   90.00
_cell.angle_gamma   90.00
#
_symmetry.space_group_name_H-M   'P 1'
#
loop_
_entity.id
_entity.type
_entity.pdbx_description
1 polymer ?
#
loop_
_entity_poly.entity_id
_entity_poly.type
_entity_poly.pdbx_seq_one_letter_code
_entity_poly.pdbx_strand_id
1 'polypeptide(L)'
;MDFLDKFIKKKEQPPEEHSHSLVSSSHPKVESRKYNLKSLSTKDNTEDLSAYSSQTIGILDMARTVTQEVFKPYIVLGFDATHSRSKTWEAAIEMQGELVDTLVSSGEAKPMLRVAYYSGRNTFHTTKWTEDVLWIQNWMQGIQYEAGFTQIHRLFKDVREQIRNKEKHVNILSVTFVGDHVDGDIDNSGELLSLAKEIGKILPINILHEVGNEKRLTLEERHAREIFAEIADLSGGHYTTFSHGNYKVMKDLAKVLVAKSYGPDSKALETLRNDEKLSQKAKTLLLEM
;
A
#
# COMPACT_ATOMS: atom_id res chain seq x y z
N MET A 1 33.72 -42.63 6.81
CA MET A 1 33.51 -43.29 5.53
C MET A 1 32.04 -43.51 5.37
N ASP A 2 31.48 -42.80 4.40
CA ASP A 2 30.30 -43.02 3.57
C ASP A 2 28.93 -42.75 4.12
N PHE A 3 28.62 -41.46 4.24
CA PHE A 3 27.24 -41.01 4.24
C PHE A 3 26.97 -39.94 3.16
N LEU A 4 27.99 -39.50 2.44
CA LEU A 4 27.91 -38.41 1.46
C LEU A 4 27.73 -38.83 -0.01
N ASP A 5 27.92 -40.14 -0.32
CA ASP A 5 27.90 -40.62 -1.71
C ASP A 5 26.52 -41.04 -2.25
N LYS A 6 25.44 -40.94 -1.45
CA LYS A 6 24.09 -41.35 -1.87
C LYS A 6 23.21 -40.23 -2.43
N PHE A 7 23.66 -38.97 -2.44
CA PHE A 7 22.83 -37.83 -2.88
C PHE A 7 23.21 -37.23 -4.24
N ILE A 8 24.26 -37.75 -4.92
CA ILE A 8 24.77 -37.16 -6.18
C ILE A 8 24.26 -37.81 -7.46
N LYS A 9 23.44 -38.87 -7.38
CA LYS A 9 22.94 -39.56 -8.59
C LYS A 9 21.44 -39.47 -8.76
N LYS A 10 20.89 -38.27 -8.84
CA LYS A 10 19.51 -38.04 -9.35
C LYS A 10 19.28 -36.64 -9.87
N LYS A 11 20.02 -36.25 -10.91
CA LYS A 11 19.68 -35.10 -11.77
C LYS A 11 20.34 -35.31 -13.12
N GLU A 12 19.53 -35.77 -14.09
CA GLU A 12 19.73 -35.56 -15.52
C GLU A 12 18.63 -36.30 -16.26
N GLN A 13 17.51 -35.63 -16.48
CA GLN A 13 16.63 -35.85 -17.62
C GLN A 13 16.01 -34.48 -18.01
N PRO A 14 16.19 -34.02 -19.26
CA PRO A 14 15.55 -32.81 -19.76
C PRO A 14 14.07 -33.07 -20.06
N PRO A 15 13.17 -32.07 -19.91
CA PRO A 15 11.77 -32.21 -20.24
C PRO A 15 11.56 -32.20 -21.77
N GLU A 16 10.69 -33.10 -22.24
CA GLU A 16 10.23 -33.23 -23.60
C GLU A 16 9.47 -31.98 -24.05
N GLU A 17 9.83 -31.50 -25.26
CA GLU A 17 9.11 -30.45 -25.99
C GLU A 17 7.76 -30.97 -26.47
N HIS A 18 6.66 -30.50 -25.91
CA HIS A 18 5.35 -30.60 -26.54
C HIS A 18 5.07 -29.36 -27.41
N SER A 19 5.19 -29.54 -28.70
CA SER A 19 4.72 -28.62 -29.72
C SER A 19 3.20 -28.54 -29.69
N HIS A 20 2.64 -27.41 -29.26
CA HIS A 20 1.23 -27.08 -29.45
C HIS A 20 1.07 -26.05 -30.57
N SER A 21 0.35 -26.47 -31.57
CA SER A 21 -0.08 -25.75 -32.74
C SER A 21 -0.80 -24.43 -32.41
N LEU A 22 -0.40 -23.39 -33.16
CA LEU A 22 -1.05 -22.08 -33.22
C LEU A 22 -2.48 -22.20 -33.75
N VAL A 23 -3.47 -21.96 -32.89
CA VAL A 23 -4.83 -21.66 -33.31
C VAL A 23 -4.98 -20.15 -33.34
N SER A 24 -5.12 -19.59 -34.52
CA SER A 24 -5.42 -18.18 -34.77
C SER A 24 -6.84 -17.85 -34.31
N SER A 25 -7.02 -17.10 -33.21
CA SER A 25 -8.31 -16.51 -32.87
C SER A 25 -8.38 -15.08 -33.40
N SER A 26 -9.23 -14.88 -34.40
CA SER A 26 -9.61 -13.59 -34.95
C SER A 26 -10.33 -12.75 -33.91
N HIS A 27 -9.76 -11.58 -33.59
CA HIS A 27 -10.40 -10.58 -32.74
C HIS A 27 -11.44 -9.80 -33.56
N PRO A 28 -12.65 -9.56 -33.05
CA PRO A 28 -13.59 -8.66 -33.71
C PRO A 28 -13.11 -7.21 -33.56
N LYS A 29 -12.98 -6.52 -34.71
CA LYS A 29 -12.74 -5.09 -34.79
C LYS A 29 -13.92 -4.35 -34.20
N VAL A 30 -13.67 -3.60 -33.11
CA VAL A 30 -14.62 -2.62 -32.59
C VAL A 30 -14.55 -1.38 -33.48
N GLU A 31 -15.56 -1.20 -34.32
CA GLU A 31 -15.74 0.04 -35.10
C GLU A 31 -16.12 1.18 -34.17
N SER A 32 -15.26 2.19 -34.10
CA SER A 32 -15.55 3.47 -33.44
C SER A 32 -16.61 4.24 -34.24
N ARG A 33 -17.87 4.21 -33.82
CA ARG A 33 -18.91 5.09 -34.35
C ARG A 33 -18.65 6.53 -33.90
N LYS A 34 -18.17 7.37 -34.82
CA LYS A 34 -18.13 8.82 -34.65
C LYS A 34 -19.58 9.35 -34.65
N TYR A 35 -20.06 9.76 -33.50
CA TYR A 35 -21.31 10.53 -33.43
C TYR A 35 -21.09 11.94 -33.90
N ASN A 36 -21.76 12.28 -35.01
CA ASN A 36 -21.70 13.60 -35.63
C ASN A 36 -22.71 14.54 -34.92
N LEU A 37 -22.21 15.40 -34.02
CA LEU A 37 -23.01 16.40 -33.31
C LEU A 37 -23.16 17.67 -34.19
N LYS A 38 -23.91 17.57 -35.27
CA LYS A 38 -24.37 18.76 -35.98
C LYS A 38 -25.85 18.64 -36.33
N SER A 39 -26.59 19.66 -35.91
CA SER A 39 -28.00 19.94 -36.16
C SER A 39 -29.02 19.44 -35.11
N LEU A 40 -29.13 20.13 -34.01
CA LEU A 40 -30.41 20.32 -33.32
C LEU A 40 -30.78 21.79 -33.43
N SER A 41 -31.54 22.09 -34.48
CA SER A 41 -32.20 23.38 -34.61
C SER A 41 -33.41 23.40 -33.68
N THR A 42 -33.49 24.49 -32.93
CA THR A 42 -34.60 24.89 -32.07
C THR A 42 -35.94 24.83 -32.80
N LYS A 43 -36.83 23.97 -32.35
CA LYS A 43 -38.27 24.13 -32.50
C LYS A 43 -38.92 23.95 -31.15
N ASP A 44 -39.66 24.97 -30.75
CA ASP A 44 -40.48 25.01 -29.55
C ASP A 44 -41.39 23.77 -29.44
N ASN A 45 -41.15 22.95 -28.42
CA ASN A 45 -42.14 22.07 -27.83
C ASN A 45 -41.89 22.07 -26.34
N THR A 46 -42.76 22.71 -25.59
CA THR A 46 -42.89 22.59 -24.14
C THR A 46 -43.47 21.22 -23.80
N GLU A 47 -42.74 20.15 -24.07
CA GLU A 47 -43.06 18.81 -23.56
C GLU A 47 -42.28 18.57 -22.26
N ASP A 48 -43.07 18.25 -21.29
CA ASP A 48 -42.81 17.84 -19.91
C ASP A 48 -41.36 17.52 -19.52
N LEU A 49 -40.60 18.51 -19.09
CA LEU A 49 -39.22 18.39 -18.58
C LEU A 49 -39.13 17.53 -17.30
N SER A 50 -40.25 17.15 -16.69
CA SER A 50 -40.28 16.36 -15.47
C SER A 50 -39.87 14.89 -15.70
N ALA A 51 -40.20 14.31 -16.85
CA ALA A 51 -39.83 12.93 -17.20
C ALA A 51 -38.34 12.80 -17.55
N TYR A 52 -37.75 13.83 -18.16
CA TYR A 52 -36.30 13.86 -18.50
C TYR A 52 -35.41 14.04 -17.26
N SER A 53 -35.89 14.74 -16.23
CA SER A 53 -35.13 14.94 -14.99
C SER A 53 -34.92 13.64 -14.23
N SER A 54 -35.94 12.79 -14.19
CA SER A 54 -35.89 11.49 -13.47
C SER A 54 -34.95 10.49 -14.14
N GLN A 55 -34.92 10.42 -15.48
CA GLN A 55 -34.01 9.56 -16.21
C GLN A 55 -32.55 10.06 -16.13
N THR A 56 -32.33 11.37 -16.18
CA THR A 56 -30.99 11.95 -16.07
C THR A 56 -30.42 11.75 -14.66
N ILE A 57 -31.24 11.88 -13.62
CA ILE A 57 -30.85 11.58 -12.23
C ILE A 57 -30.49 10.10 -12.09
N GLY A 58 -31.28 9.19 -12.64
CA GLY A 58 -30.97 7.75 -12.62
C GLY A 58 -29.66 7.39 -13.33
N ILE A 59 -29.34 8.03 -14.46
CA ILE A 59 -28.07 7.82 -15.18
C ILE A 59 -26.89 8.41 -14.40
N LEU A 60 -27.05 9.58 -13.77
CA LEU A 60 -26.02 10.18 -12.93
C LEU A 60 -25.79 9.36 -11.65
N ASP A 61 -26.83 8.83 -11.03
CA ASP A 61 -26.70 7.94 -9.87
C ASP A 61 -26.09 6.59 -10.23
N MET A 62 -26.45 5.99 -11.38
CA MET A 62 -25.76 4.82 -11.91
C MET A 62 -24.30 5.10 -12.21
N ALA A 63 -23.99 6.21 -12.87
CA ALA A 63 -22.60 6.61 -13.16
C ALA A 63 -21.80 6.84 -11.86
N ARG A 64 -22.44 7.41 -10.83
CA ARG A 64 -21.83 7.65 -9.51
C ARG A 64 -21.61 6.35 -8.76
N THR A 65 -22.55 5.40 -8.84
CA THR A 65 -22.42 4.07 -8.23
C THR A 65 -21.31 3.27 -8.93
N VAL A 66 -21.29 3.27 -10.27
CA VAL A 66 -20.24 2.58 -11.06
C VAL A 66 -18.86 3.21 -10.81
N THR A 67 -18.76 4.54 -10.69
CA THR A 67 -17.49 5.20 -10.36
C THR A 67 -17.05 4.93 -8.92
N GLN A 68 -17.95 4.78 -7.96
CA GLN A 68 -17.60 4.41 -6.59
C GLN A 68 -17.13 2.95 -6.47
N GLU A 69 -17.67 2.01 -7.24
CA GLU A 69 -17.17 0.62 -7.28
C GLU A 69 -15.81 0.50 -7.98
N VAL A 70 -15.53 1.36 -8.98
CA VAL A 70 -14.28 1.35 -9.76
C VAL A 70 -13.09 1.96 -9.00
N PHE A 71 -13.33 2.79 -7.98
CA PHE A 71 -12.28 3.53 -7.25
C PHE A 71 -12.17 3.12 -5.78
N LYS A 72 -12.22 1.83 -5.49
CA LYS A 72 -11.93 1.39 -4.12
C LYS A 72 -10.43 1.56 -3.86
N PRO A 73 -10.04 2.33 -2.84
CA PRO A 73 -8.64 2.53 -2.50
C PRO A 73 -8.08 1.32 -1.74
N TYR A 74 -6.85 0.93 -2.05
CA TYR A 74 -6.14 -0.16 -1.41
C TYR A 74 -4.86 0.37 -0.76
N ILE A 75 -4.57 -0.02 0.48
CA ILE A 75 -3.42 0.45 1.24
C ILE A 75 -2.70 -0.75 1.85
N VAL A 76 -1.39 -0.80 1.68
CA VAL A 76 -0.53 -1.77 2.33
C VAL A 76 0.14 -1.14 3.55
N LEU A 77 0.05 -1.82 4.70
CA LEU A 77 0.76 -1.47 5.92
C LEU A 77 1.74 -2.60 6.25
N GLY A 78 3.02 -2.29 6.22
CA GLY A 78 4.10 -3.24 6.51
C GLY A 78 4.74 -2.95 7.86
N PHE A 79 5.04 -4.00 8.63
CA PHE A 79 5.60 -3.85 9.97
C PHE A 79 6.76 -4.82 10.22
N ASP A 80 7.75 -4.32 10.90
CA ASP A 80 8.67 -5.14 11.65
C ASP A 80 8.02 -5.57 12.98
N ALA A 81 7.81 -6.87 13.14
CA ALA A 81 7.25 -7.47 14.36
C ALA A 81 8.30 -8.31 15.12
N THR A 82 9.56 -7.89 15.10
CA THR A 82 10.60 -8.51 15.93
C THR A 82 10.42 -8.20 17.41
N HIS A 83 11.03 -8.98 18.28
CA HIS A 83 10.81 -8.91 19.74
C HIS A 83 11.10 -7.50 20.32
N SER A 84 12.10 -6.80 19.82
CA SER A 84 12.44 -5.42 20.21
C SER A 84 11.31 -4.41 19.96
N ARG A 85 10.37 -4.77 19.10
CA ARG A 85 9.30 -3.92 18.57
C ARG A 85 7.92 -4.17 19.20
N SER A 86 7.82 -4.97 20.27
CA SER A 86 6.53 -5.37 20.86
C SER A 86 5.61 -4.18 21.17
N LYS A 87 6.15 -3.09 21.75
CA LYS A 87 5.37 -1.88 22.06
C LYS A 87 4.95 -1.09 20.83
N THR A 88 5.79 -1.04 19.80
CA THR A 88 5.45 -0.42 18.52
C THR A 88 4.34 -1.21 17.84
N TRP A 89 4.35 -2.53 17.97
CA TRP A 89 3.30 -3.40 17.47
C TRP A 89 1.95 -3.15 18.13
N GLU A 90 1.89 -2.97 19.45
CA GLU A 90 0.66 -2.58 20.16
C GLU A 90 0.08 -1.28 19.58
N ALA A 91 0.92 -0.27 19.39
CA ALA A 91 0.52 0.98 18.76
C ALA A 91 0.09 0.80 17.28
N ALA A 92 0.71 -0.12 16.56
CA ALA A 92 0.34 -0.45 15.19
C ALA A 92 -1.05 -1.11 15.11
N ILE A 93 -1.44 -1.90 16.10
CA ILE A 93 -2.80 -2.47 16.21
C ILE A 93 -3.86 -1.38 16.32
N GLU A 94 -3.61 -0.36 17.14
CA GLU A 94 -4.53 0.78 17.31
C GLU A 94 -4.57 1.66 16.06
N MET A 95 -3.43 1.85 15.42
CA MET A 95 -3.25 2.76 14.29
C MET A 95 -4.23 2.49 13.13
N GLN A 96 -4.53 1.22 12.81
CA GLN A 96 -5.42 0.91 11.70
C GLN A 96 -6.85 1.43 11.94
N GLY A 97 -7.36 1.31 13.16
CA GLY A 97 -8.65 1.86 13.53
C GLY A 97 -8.69 3.38 13.35
N GLU A 98 -7.74 4.06 13.99
CA GLU A 98 -7.64 5.52 13.91
C GLU A 98 -7.45 6.05 12.49
N LEU A 99 -6.69 5.32 11.65
CA LEU A 99 -6.46 5.68 10.26
C LEU A 99 -7.76 5.59 9.45
N VAL A 100 -8.47 4.47 9.55
CA VAL A 100 -9.74 4.29 8.82
C VAL A 100 -10.79 5.27 9.30
N ASP A 101 -10.90 5.49 10.63
CA ASP A 101 -11.83 6.47 11.19
C ASP A 101 -11.54 7.89 10.69
N THR A 102 -10.26 8.27 10.58
CA THR A 102 -9.85 9.58 10.04
C THR A 102 -10.29 9.74 8.59
N LEU A 103 -10.07 8.73 7.75
CA LEU A 103 -10.46 8.78 6.34
C LEU A 103 -11.98 8.84 6.17
N VAL A 104 -12.70 7.95 6.82
CA VAL A 104 -14.16 7.85 6.70
C VAL A 104 -14.86 9.08 7.27
N SER A 105 -14.44 9.58 8.44
CA SER A 105 -15.01 10.79 9.05
C SER A 105 -14.75 12.06 8.22
N SER A 106 -13.67 12.08 7.45
CA SER A 106 -13.37 13.16 6.51
C SER A 106 -14.16 13.05 5.20
N GLY A 107 -14.91 11.97 4.99
CA GLY A 107 -15.69 11.71 3.77
C GLY A 107 -14.89 11.10 2.63
N GLU A 108 -13.75 10.48 2.93
CA GLU A 108 -13.01 9.66 1.97
C GLU A 108 -13.63 8.26 1.83
N ALA A 109 -13.35 7.62 0.70
CA ALA A 109 -13.74 6.23 0.50
C ALA A 109 -13.00 5.31 1.48
N LYS A 110 -13.74 4.40 2.13
CA LYS A 110 -13.15 3.42 3.06
C LYS A 110 -12.15 2.51 2.33
N PRO A 111 -10.90 2.41 2.82
CA PRO A 111 -9.90 1.60 2.14
C PRO A 111 -10.05 0.10 2.38
N MET A 112 -9.59 -0.68 1.41
CA MET A 112 -9.18 -2.06 1.62
C MET A 112 -7.76 -2.05 2.19
N LEU A 113 -7.58 -2.66 3.35
CA LEU A 113 -6.26 -2.78 3.99
C LEU A 113 -5.66 -4.15 3.75
N ARG A 114 -4.35 -4.18 3.56
CA ARG A 114 -3.51 -5.36 3.62
C ARG A 114 -2.39 -5.09 4.62
N VAL A 115 -2.37 -5.85 5.70
CA VAL A 115 -1.30 -5.78 6.69
C VAL A 115 -0.32 -6.90 6.44
N ALA A 116 0.97 -6.56 6.42
CA ALA A 116 2.06 -7.50 6.29
C ALA A 116 3.04 -7.30 7.45
N TYR A 117 3.58 -8.40 7.96
CA TYR A 117 4.65 -8.33 8.95
C TYR A 117 5.65 -9.46 8.77
N TYR A 118 6.85 -9.24 9.26
CA TYR A 118 7.84 -10.29 9.45
C TYR A 118 8.29 -10.35 10.92
N SER A 119 8.69 -11.54 11.35
CA SER A 119 9.21 -11.83 12.69
C SER A 119 10.17 -13.02 12.63
N GLY A 120 11.04 -13.17 13.61
CA GLY A 120 11.95 -14.30 13.65
C GLY A 120 12.89 -14.37 12.43
N ARG A 121 13.35 -15.59 12.14
CA ARG A 121 14.32 -15.81 11.06
C ARG A 121 13.69 -15.99 9.68
N ASN A 122 12.46 -16.47 9.61
CA ASN A 122 11.84 -16.82 8.33
C ASN A 122 10.31 -16.66 8.32
N THR A 123 9.77 -15.92 9.25
CA THR A 123 8.34 -15.69 9.37
C THR A 123 7.94 -14.42 8.60
N PHE A 124 7.08 -14.58 7.61
CA PHE A 124 6.46 -13.47 6.89
C PHE A 124 4.99 -13.81 6.67
N HIS A 125 4.12 -12.94 7.11
CA HIS A 125 2.69 -13.11 7.01
C HIS A 125 2.01 -11.88 6.44
N THR A 126 0.91 -12.12 5.72
CA THR A 126 0.06 -11.05 5.21
C THR A 126 -1.41 -11.39 5.43
N THR A 127 -2.23 -10.38 5.65
CA THR A 127 -3.68 -10.54 5.59
C THR A 127 -4.14 -10.66 4.14
N LYS A 128 -5.34 -11.18 3.92
CA LYS A 128 -6.10 -10.86 2.71
C LYS A 128 -6.49 -9.38 2.73
N TRP A 129 -6.86 -8.83 1.57
CA TRP A 129 -7.48 -7.51 1.48
C TRP A 129 -8.81 -7.50 2.23
N THR A 130 -9.01 -6.55 3.13
CA THR A 130 -10.23 -6.44 3.93
C THR A 130 -10.49 -5.01 4.39
N GLU A 131 -11.75 -4.66 4.57
CA GLU A 131 -12.21 -3.43 5.24
C GLU A 131 -12.49 -3.67 6.73
N ASP A 132 -12.44 -4.91 7.17
CA ASP A 132 -12.74 -5.29 8.56
C ASP A 132 -11.53 -5.03 9.45
N VAL A 133 -11.49 -3.81 10.00
CA VAL A 133 -10.41 -3.36 10.89
C VAL A 133 -10.37 -4.18 12.18
N LEU A 134 -11.55 -4.55 12.73
CA LEU A 134 -11.61 -5.36 13.95
C LEU A 134 -11.01 -6.75 13.71
N TRP A 135 -11.28 -7.34 12.55
CA TRP A 135 -10.66 -8.61 12.18
C TRP A 135 -9.13 -8.47 12.07
N ILE A 136 -8.61 -7.39 11.45
CA ILE A 136 -7.17 -7.11 11.38
C ILE A 136 -6.58 -6.99 12.79
N GLN A 137 -7.19 -6.20 13.67
CA GLN A 137 -6.71 -5.97 15.03
C GLN A 137 -6.65 -7.28 15.83
N ASN A 138 -7.71 -8.09 15.76
CA ASN A 138 -7.74 -9.41 16.41
C ASN A 138 -6.66 -10.34 15.86
N TRP A 139 -6.44 -10.34 14.54
CA TRP A 139 -5.38 -11.13 13.91
C TRP A 139 -4.00 -10.67 14.38
N MET A 140 -3.74 -9.36 14.46
CA MET A 140 -2.49 -8.79 14.93
C MET A 140 -2.23 -9.08 16.42
N GLN A 141 -3.27 -9.10 17.26
CA GLN A 141 -3.15 -9.44 18.69
C GLN A 141 -2.70 -10.89 18.93
N GLY A 142 -2.97 -11.79 18.00
CA GLY A 142 -2.57 -13.19 18.09
C GLY A 142 -1.11 -13.47 17.71
N ILE A 143 -0.32 -12.45 17.34
CA ILE A 143 1.04 -12.61 16.85
C ILE A 143 2.02 -12.76 18.00
N GLN A 144 2.91 -13.75 17.88
CA GLN A 144 4.03 -13.93 18.77
C GLN A 144 5.28 -13.23 18.20
N TYR A 145 5.94 -12.44 19.02
CA TYR A 145 7.17 -11.75 18.64
C TYR A 145 8.36 -12.69 18.78
N GLU A 146 9.09 -12.84 17.70
CA GLU A 146 10.32 -13.64 17.69
C GLU A 146 11.52 -12.73 17.38
N ALA A 147 12.63 -12.95 18.08
CA ALA A 147 13.88 -12.33 17.72
C ALA A 147 14.37 -12.88 16.37
N GLY A 148 14.79 -12.01 15.47
CA GLY A 148 15.20 -12.44 14.14
C GLY A 148 15.77 -11.33 13.30
N PHE A 149 15.71 -11.51 11.98
CA PHE A 149 16.24 -10.62 10.96
C PHE A 149 15.13 -9.82 10.31
N THR A 150 15.50 -8.67 9.74
CA THR A 150 14.60 -7.92 8.87
C THR A 150 14.37 -8.68 7.57
N GLN A 151 13.16 -8.61 7.02
CA GLN A 151 12.75 -9.32 5.80
C GLN A 151 11.92 -8.39 4.89
N ILE A 152 12.35 -7.13 4.78
CA ILE A 152 11.66 -6.08 4.04
C ILE A 152 11.49 -6.46 2.56
N HIS A 153 12.46 -7.16 1.98
CA HIS A 153 12.40 -7.66 0.61
C HIS A 153 11.16 -8.53 0.35
N ARG A 154 10.69 -9.28 1.37
CA ARG A 154 9.48 -10.13 1.25
C ARG A 154 8.22 -9.29 1.16
N LEU A 155 8.14 -8.20 1.94
CA LEU A 155 7.06 -7.23 1.83
C LEU A 155 7.01 -6.63 0.41
N PHE A 156 8.15 -6.17 -0.11
CA PHE A 156 8.18 -5.57 -1.44
C PHE A 156 7.90 -6.58 -2.55
N LYS A 157 8.32 -7.82 -2.42
CA LYS A 157 7.94 -8.92 -3.33
C LYS A 157 6.43 -9.15 -3.31
N ASP A 158 5.81 -9.22 -2.13
CA ASP A 158 4.35 -9.36 -2.00
C ASP A 158 3.61 -8.18 -2.66
N VAL A 159 4.02 -6.94 -2.39
CA VAL A 159 3.44 -5.74 -3.02
C VAL A 159 3.54 -5.81 -4.54
N ARG A 160 4.71 -6.16 -5.08
CA ARG A 160 4.93 -6.32 -6.51
C ARG A 160 4.01 -7.38 -7.12
N GLU A 161 3.79 -8.50 -6.42
CA GLU A 161 2.86 -9.53 -6.84
C GLU A 161 1.41 -9.04 -6.86
N GLN A 162 0.99 -8.26 -5.84
CA GLN A 162 -0.34 -7.65 -5.82
C GLN A 162 -0.54 -6.69 -7.00
N ILE A 163 0.47 -5.87 -7.34
CA ILE A 163 0.43 -4.97 -8.50
C ILE A 163 0.33 -5.74 -9.82
N ARG A 164 1.07 -6.85 -9.96
CA ARG A 164 1.10 -7.67 -11.17
C ARG A 164 -0.14 -8.54 -11.35
N ASN A 165 -0.91 -8.76 -10.31
CA ASN A 165 -2.11 -9.59 -10.36
C ASN A 165 -3.25 -8.88 -11.09
N LYS A 166 -3.30 -9.05 -12.40
CA LYS A 166 -4.29 -8.42 -13.30
C LYS A 166 -5.73 -8.87 -13.04
N GLU A 167 -5.94 -10.01 -12.39
CA GLU A 167 -7.28 -10.55 -12.14
C GLU A 167 -8.06 -9.76 -11.09
N LYS A 168 -7.36 -9.03 -10.22
CA LYS A 168 -7.99 -8.34 -9.07
C LYS A 168 -8.19 -6.84 -9.24
N HIS A 169 -7.64 -6.23 -10.30
CA HIS A 169 -7.72 -4.78 -10.54
C HIS A 169 -7.52 -3.93 -9.28
N VAL A 170 -6.50 -4.28 -8.48
CA VAL A 170 -6.26 -3.67 -7.17
C VAL A 170 -5.63 -2.30 -7.38
N ASN A 171 -6.35 -1.24 -7.01
CA ASN A 171 -5.82 0.13 -7.04
C ASN A 171 -5.09 0.45 -5.73
N ILE A 172 -3.84 -0.02 -5.62
CA ILE A 172 -3.01 0.26 -4.44
C ILE A 172 -2.55 1.72 -4.51
N LEU A 173 -2.93 2.52 -3.53
CA LEU A 173 -2.58 3.93 -3.45
C LEU A 173 -1.19 4.15 -2.85
N SER A 174 -0.80 3.36 -1.85
CA SER A 174 0.50 3.48 -1.21
C SER A 174 0.87 2.25 -0.38
N VAL A 175 2.16 2.14 -0.10
CA VAL A 175 2.71 1.28 0.94
C VAL A 175 3.23 2.18 2.07
N THR A 176 2.92 1.85 3.33
CA THR A 176 3.54 2.48 4.49
C THR A 176 4.23 1.39 5.31
N PHE A 177 5.55 1.47 5.41
CA PHE A 177 6.37 0.55 6.19
C PHE A 177 6.84 1.20 7.49
N VAL A 178 6.78 0.46 8.60
CA VAL A 178 7.25 0.85 9.93
C VAL A 178 8.33 -0.11 10.37
N GLY A 179 9.55 0.37 10.55
CA GLY A 179 10.69 -0.45 10.95
C GLY A 179 11.81 0.39 11.55
N ASP A 180 12.81 -0.27 12.14
CA ASP A 180 13.95 0.37 12.82
C ASP A 180 15.31 0.03 12.19
N HIS A 181 15.39 -1.06 11.44
CA HIS A 181 16.65 -1.62 10.96
C HIS A 181 16.56 -2.19 9.56
N VAL A 182 17.70 -2.33 8.89
CA VAL A 182 17.90 -3.10 7.65
C VAL A 182 19.04 -4.07 7.88
N ASP A 183 18.74 -5.36 7.83
CA ASP A 183 19.76 -6.41 7.96
C ASP A 183 20.41 -6.67 6.60
N GLY A 184 21.63 -6.18 6.44
CA GLY A 184 22.35 -6.25 5.16
C GLY A 184 22.69 -7.67 4.69
N ASP A 185 22.68 -8.66 5.58
CA ASP A 185 22.91 -10.06 5.21
C ASP A 185 21.67 -10.72 4.61
N ILE A 186 20.48 -10.29 5.03
CA ILE A 186 19.19 -10.86 4.60
C ILE A 186 18.53 -9.96 3.58
N ASP A 187 18.43 -8.65 3.88
CA ASP A 187 17.87 -7.63 3.00
C ASP A 187 18.99 -7.02 2.16
N ASN A 188 19.33 -7.69 1.07
CA ASN A 188 20.29 -7.14 0.10
C ASN A 188 19.81 -5.76 -0.37
N SER A 189 20.56 -4.71 -0.02
CA SER A 189 20.19 -3.32 -0.32
C SER A 189 19.97 -3.10 -1.82
N GLY A 190 20.78 -3.72 -2.69
CA GLY A 190 20.60 -3.64 -4.14
C GLY A 190 19.28 -4.24 -4.61
N GLU A 191 18.84 -5.36 -4.02
CA GLU A 191 17.54 -5.96 -4.33
C GLU A 191 16.40 -5.09 -3.81
N LEU A 192 16.49 -4.56 -2.57
CA LEU A 192 15.50 -3.66 -1.99
C LEU A 192 15.30 -2.41 -2.85
N LEU A 193 16.38 -1.74 -3.23
CA LEU A 193 16.33 -0.53 -4.05
C LEU A 193 15.79 -0.82 -5.46
N SER A 194 16.13 -1.97 -6.03
CA SER A 194 15.57 -2.41 -7.32
C SER A 194 14.06 -2.62 -7.24
N LEU A 195 13.57 -3.29 -6.18
CA LEU A 195 12.14 -3.50 -5.93
C LEU A 195 11.42 -2.16 -5.68
N ALA A 196 12.01 -1.27 -4.86
CA ALA A 196 11.45 0.05 -4.60
C ALA A 196 11.30 0.87 -5.88
N LYS A 197 12.31 0.87 -6.74
CA LYS A 197 12.27 1.53 -8.05
C LYS A 197 11.23 0.93 -9.00
N GLU A 198 11.03 -0.40 -8.98
CA GLU A 198 10.00 -1.05 -9.77
C GLU A 198 8.60 -0.68 -9.29
N ILE A 199 8.35 -0.77 -7.97
CA ILE A 199 7.08 -0.42 -7.34
C ILE A 199 6.77 1.07 -7.52
N GLY A 200 7.78 1.92 -7.36
CA GLY A 200 7.68 3.39 -7.46
C GLY A 200 7.22 3.91 -8.82
N LYS A 201 7.27 3.10 -9.87
CA LYS A 201 6.66 3.44 -11.16
C LYS A 201 5.12 3.50 -11.10
N ILE A 202 4.52 2.97 -10.04
CA ILE A 202 3.08 2.77 -9.90
C ILE A 202 2.54 3.44 -8.65
N LEU A 203 3.23 3.30 -7.50
CA LEU A 203 2.77 3.80 -6.22
C LEU A 203 3.93 4.16 -5.27
N PRO A 204 3.74 5.12 -4.35
CA PRO A 204 4.76 5.53 -3.39
C PRO A 204 4.93 4.49 -2.27
N ILE A 205 6.18 4.37 -1.76
CA ILE A 205 6.53 3.65 -0.55
C ILE A 205 6.92 4.66 0.52
N ASN A 206 6.11 4.80 1.55
CA ASN A 206 6.38 5.65 2.69
C ASN A 206 7.07 4.86 3.79
N ILE A 207 8.09 5.44 4.41
CA ILE A 207 8.86 4.81 5.47
C ILE A 207 8.74 5.61 6.77
N LEU A 208 8.27 4.95 7.81
CA LEU A 208 8.28 5.43 9.21
C LEU A 208 9.41 4.71 9.94
N HIS A 209 10.55 5.37 10.05
CA HIS A 209 11.74 4.82 10.68
C HIS A 209 11.74 5.11 12.19
N GLU A 210 11.64 4.07 13.00
CA GLU A 210 11.77 4.18 14.44
C GLU A 210 13.25 4.26 14.83
N VAL A 211 13.61 5.26 15.60
CA VAL A 211 14.97 5.48 16.08
C VAL A 211 15.00 5.70 17.60
N GLY A 212 16.09 5.32 18.25
CA GLY A 212 16.25 5.53 19.69
C GLY A 212 16.29 7.01 20.03
N ASN A 213 17.09 7.79 19.29
CA ASN A 213 17.20 9.23 19.48
C ASN A 213 17.43 9.93 18.13
N GLU A 214 16.44 10.72 17.68
CA GLU A 214 16.48 11.43 16.40
C GLU A 214 17.68 12.41 16.27
N LYS A 215 18.18 12.91 17.38
CA LYS A 215 19.36 13.83 17.39
C LYS A 215 20.71 13.11 17.37
N ARG A 216 20.72 11.81 17.71
CA ARG A 216 21.96 11.03 17.84
C ARG A 216 21.72 9.58 17.42
N LEU A 217 21.74 9.35 16.12
CA LEU A 217 21.59 8.01 15.54
C LEU A 217 22.82 7.14 15.79
N THR A 218 22.60 5.86 16.09
CA THR A 218 23.65 4.82 16.09
C THR A 218 24.21 4.61 14.69
N LEU A 219 25.21 3.75 14.54
CA LEU A 219 25.76 3.41 13.23
C LEU A 219 24.72 2.63 12.39
N GLU A 220 24.08 1.67 13.03
CA GLU A 220 23.04 0.86 12.39
C GLU A 220 21.83 1.73 11.96
N GLU A 221 21.35 2.62 12.84
CA GLU A 221 20.26 3.55 12.50
C GLU A 221 20.63 4.49 11.34
N ARG A 222 21.90 4.92 11.25
CA ARG A 222 22.36 5.72 10.10
C ARG A 222 22.38 4.92 8.82
N HIS A 223 22.84 3.68 8.86
CA HIS A 223 22.82 2.79 7.71
C HIS A 223 21.38 2.53 7.24
N ALA A 224 20.48 2.17 8.17
CA ALA A 224 19.06 1.99 7.87
C ALA A 224 18.43 3.26 7.29
N ARG A 225 18.78 4.45 7.84
CA ARG A 225 18.33 5.74 7.33
C ARG A 225 18.68 5.97 5.87
N GLU A 226 19.92 5.66 5.49
CA GLU A 226 20.38 5.84 4.10
C GLU A 226 19.54 4.98 3.14
N ILE A 227 19.38 3.70 3.44
CA ILE A 227 18.60 2.77 2.62
C ILE A 227 17.09 3.16 2.61
N PHE A 228 16.52 3.48 3.76
CA PHE A 228 15.11 3.84 3.87
C PHE A 228 14.79 5.15 3.14
N ALA A 229 15.68 6.14 3.24
CA ALA A 229 15.51 7.40 2.53
C ALA A 229 15.59 7.20 1.01
N GLU A 230 16.52 6.36 0.54
CA GLU A 230 16.66 6.04 -0.88
C GLU A 230 15.46 5.23 -1.40
N ILE A 231 14.91 4.29 -0.62
CA ILE A 231 13.67 3.57 -0.96
C ILE A 231 12.52 4.55 -1.18
N ALA A 232 12.34 5.50 -0.26
CA ALA A 232 11.28 6.49 -0.34
C ALA A 232 11.47 7.39 -1.58
N ASP A 233 12.68 7.88 -1.82
CA ASP A 233 13.03 8.73 -2.96
C ASP A 233 12.79 8.00 -4.30
N LEU A 234 13.30 6.79 -4.47
CA LEU A 234 13.14 5.98 -5.67
C LEU A 234 11.69 5.63 -5.98
N SER A 235 10.82 5.58 -4.97
CA SER A 235 9.40 5.27 -5.13
C SER A 235 8.49 6.49 -5.15
N GLY A 236 9.02 7.71 -4.98
CA GLY A 236 8.21 8.93 -4.85
C GLY A 236 7.39 8.98 -3.56
N GLY A 237 7.80 8.23 -2.54
CA GLY A 237 7.21 8.24 -1.21
C GLY A 237 7.89 9.23 -0.26
N HIS A 238 7.64 9.07 1.04
CA HIS A 238 8.23 9.89 2.09
C HIS A 238 8.99 9.05 3.11
N TYR A 239 10.16 9.54 3.46
CA TYR A 239 10.93 9.06 4.60
C TYR A 239 10.76 10.02 5.78
N THR A 240 10.39 9.50 6.95
CA THR A 240 10.37 10.26 8.21
C THR A 240 10.72 9.37 9.38
N THR A 241 11.21 9.97 10.47
CA THR A 241 11.58 9.26 11.69
C THR A 241 10.55 9.50 12.79
N PHE A 242 10.54 8.64 13.80
CA PHE A 242 9.93 8.90 15.11
C PHE A 242 10.78 8.23 16.18
N SER A 243 10.80 8.82 17.38
CA SER A 243 11.57 8.26 18.49
C SER A 243 10.83 7.08 19.12
N HIS A 244 11.59 6.06 19.53
CA HIS A 244 11.07 4.94 20.31
C HIS A 244 10.22 5.43 21.49
N GLY A 245 9.06 4.83 21.66
CA GLY A 245 8.08 5.23 22.69
C GLY A 245 7.19 6.40 22.29
N ASN A 246 7.44 7.11 21.20
CA ASN A 246 6.58 8.21 20.74
C ASN A 246 5.56 7.72 19.68
N TYR A 247 4.74 6.75 20.08
CA TYR A 247 3.81 6.07 19.18
C TYR A 247 2.66 6.96 18.69
N LYS A 248 2.34 8.02 19.45
CA LYS A 248 1.39 9.04 18.96
C LYS A 248 1.91 9.68 17.68
N VAL A 249 3.19 10.05 17.64
CA VAL A 249 3.82 10.64 16.43
C VAL A 249 3.78 9.64 15.28
N MET A 250 4.07 8.35 15.51
CA MET A 250 3.97 7.31 14.49
C MET A 250 2.56 7.25 13.89
N LYS A 251 1.53 7.19 14.74
CA LYS A 251 0.13 7.13 14.29
C LYS A 251 -0.26 8.38 13.49
N ASP A 252 0.12 9.56 13.97
CA ASP A 252 -0.18 10.81 13.27
C ASP A 252 0.52 10.92 11.92
N LEU A 253 1.80 10.51 11.83
CA LEU A 253 2.54 10.46 10.56
C LEU A 253 1.91 9.48 9.57
N ALA A 254 1.51 8.30 10.03
CA ALA A 254 0.82 7.31 9.18
C ALA A 254 -0.49 7.88 8.61
N LYS A 255 -1.30 8.57 9.44
CA LYS A 255 -2.54 9.23 8.98
C LYS A 255 -2.26 10.25 7.87
N VAL A 256 -1.24 11.09 8.04
CA VAL A 256 -0.85 12.09 7.04
C VAL A 256 -0.40 11.43 5.74
N LEU A 257 0.49 10.44 5.81
CA LEU A 257 1.02 9.75 4.62
C LEU A 257 -0.08 9.00 3.85
N VAL A 258 -0.99 8.34 4.57
CA VAL A 258 -2.10 7.66 3.93
C VAL A 258 -3.13 8.65 3.37
N ALA A 259 -3.47 9.72 4.09
CA ALA A 259 -4.36 10.75 3.58
C ALA A 259 -3.81 11.39 2.29
N LYS A 260 -2.49 11.62 2.21
CA LYS A 260 -1.83 12.12 1.00
C LYS A 260 -2.03 11.20 -0.20
N SER A 261 -2.07 9.89 0.00
CA SER A 261 -2.23 8.93 -1.10
C SER A 261 -3.61 9.00 -1.78
N TYR A 262 -4.59 9.65 -1.17
CA TYR A 262 -5.89 9.97 -1.79
C TYR A 262 -5.82 11.18 -2.73
N GLY A 263 -4.69 11.84 -2.81
CA GLY A 263 -4.44 12.97 -3.69
C GLY A 263 -4.32 14.31 -2.96
N PRO A 264 -3.89 15.37 -3.67
CA PRO A 264 -3.63 16.69 -3.08
C PRO A 264 -4.90 17.36 -2.52
N ASP A 265 -6.06 17.05 -3.11
CA ASP A 265 -7.38 17.58 -2.70
C ASP A 265 -8.10 16.66 -1.71
N SER A 266 -7.37 15.76 -1.05
CA SER A 266 -7.94 14.84 -0.05
C SER A 266 -8.59 15.62 1.10
N LYS A 267 -9.86 15.31 1.37
CA LYS A 267 -10.60 15.86 2.51
C LYS A 267 -9.97 15.43 3.84
N ALA A 268 -9.34 14.27 3.87
CA ALA A 268 -8.62 13.81 5.05
C ALA A 268 -7.40 14.68 5.33
N LEU A 269 -6.65 15.13 4.30
CA LEU A 269 -5.57 16.09 4.49
C LEU A 269 -6.09 17.44 5.01
N GLU A 270 -7.20 17.93 4.50
CA GLU A 270 -7.83 19.17 5.00
C GLU A 270 -8.25 19.02 6.47
N THR A 271 -8.87 17.89 6.82
CA THR A 271 -9.24 17.59 8.20
C THR A 271 -8.03 17.55 9.13
N LEU A 272 -6.94 16.91 8.69
CA LEU A 272 -5.70 16.81 9.46
C LEU A 272 -4.97 18.15 9.62
N ARG A 273 -5.04 19.06 8.62
CA ARG A 273 -4.51 20.43 8.75
C ARG A 273 -5.19 21.23 9.85
N ASN A 274 -6.47 20.95 10.10
CA ASN A 274 -7.27 21.60 11.14
C ASN A 274 -7.26 20.87 12.50
N ASP A 275 -6.59 19.72 12.59
CA ASP A 275 -6.50 18.96 13.83
C ASP A 275 -5.44 19.56 14.78
N GLU A 276 -5.91 20.26 15.82
CA GLU A 276 -5.03 20.84 16.83
C GLU A 276 -4.23 19.79 17.61
N LYS A 277 -4.77 18.55 17.73
CA LYS A 277 -4.16 17.45 18.49
C LYS A 277 -3.07 16.71 17.68
N LEU A 278 -2.96 16.99 16.40
CA LEU A 278 -1.94 16.40 15.55
C LEU A 278 -0.54 16.79 16.08
N SER A 279 0.39 15.81 16.11
CA SER A 279 1.76 16.05 16.57
C SER A 279 2.47 17.08 15.70
N GLN A 280 3.39 17.85 16.30
CA GLN A 280 4.14 18.89 15.59
C GLN A 280 4.87 18.33 14.36
N LYS A 281 5.42 17.13 14.45
CA LYS A 281 6.12 16.49 13.34
C LYS A 281 5.18 16.16 12.17
N ALA A 282 3.98 15.69 12.46
CA ALA A 282 2.97 15.45 11.44
C ALA A 282 2.45 16.76 10.81
N LYS A 283 2.34 17.85 11.60
CA LYS A 283 2.03 19.19 11.09
C LYS A 283 3.13 19.69 10.15
N THR A 284 4.40 19.50 10.52
CA THR A 284 5.53 19.84 9.63
C THR A 284 5.46 19.07 8.33
N LEU A 285 5.23 17.76 8.39
CA LEU A 285 5.08 16.92 7.19
C LEU A 285 3.94 17.39 6.28
N LEU A 286 2.81 17.84 6.84
CA LEU A 286 1.69 18.43 6.08
C LEU A 286 2.05 19.73 5.35
N LEU A 287 3.00 20.50 5.87
CA LEU A 287 3.45 21.75 5.25
C LEU A 287 4.46 21.53 4.12
N GLU A 288 5.18 20.40 4.14
CA GLU A 288 6.16 20.00 3.14
C GLU A 288 5.50 19.31 1.91
N MET A 289 4.21 19.04 2.00
CA MET A 289 3.38 18.39 0.96
C MET A 289 2.54 19.37 0.17
#